data_1df3dbae29d1faa0a0613122e8fd681f
#
_entry.id   1df3dbae29d1faa0a0613122e8fd681f
#
_cell.length_a   1.000
_cell.length_b   1.000
_cell.length_c   1.000
_cell.angle_alpha   90.00
_cell.angle_beta   90.00
_cell.angle_gamma   90.00
#
_symmetry.space_group_name_H-M   'P 1'
#
loop_
_entity.id
_entity.type
_entity.pdbx_description
1 polymer ?
#
loop_
_entity_poly.entity_id
_entity_poly.type
_entity_poly.pdbx_seq_one_letter_code
_entity_poly.pdbx_strand_id
1 'polypeptide(L)'
;DYGFIDQTPEALLPANPFPMNAKVTRGETSLSQAEMQKLATALKVDLIAIHHGRFVGLESEAIAALMLIIGMRSGINTTPLLEMKRDCLGPHPFMPNLMLVKTFKRRGKGAQSTSLRQTHIHDLAATIPMDGVAVLKKALALTELMVPDAPEAIKDRVWLYRSSQRGKAKGKVLCLNVGSVSELTRAIVQRHGLVADDDSPLRVTPGRLRKTMENRLWQL
;
A
#
# COMPACT_ATOMS: atom_id res chain seq x y z
N ASP A 1 7.51 52.54 6.66
CA ASP A 1 8.77 51.93 6.18
C ASP A 1 9.56 51.46 7.39
N TYR A 2 9.53 50.15 7.65
CA TYR A 2 10.26 49.57 8.78
C TYR A 2 11.64 49.04 8.39
N GLY A 3 12.22 49.51 7.27
CA GLY A 3 13.62 49.43 6.86
C GLY A 3 14.48 48.24 7.32
N PHE A 4 13.88 47.12 7.60
CA PHE A 4 14.61 45.97 8.21
C PHE A 4 15.39 45.11 7.22
N ILE A 5 15.10 45.18 5.92
CA ILE A 5 15.78 44.38 4.92
C ILE A 5 15.93 45.19 3.61
N ASP A 6 17.12 45.70 3.36
CA ASP A 6 17.48 46.34 2.09
C ASP A 6 17.83 45.34 0.97
N GLN A 7 17.79 44.05 1.23
CA GLN A 7 18.16 43.03 0.28
C GLN A 7 16.92 42.26 -0.20
N THR A 8 16.92 41.90 -1.49
CA THR A 8 15.84 41.08 -2.03
C THR A 8 15.83 39.68 -1.37
N PRO A 9 14.67 39.02 -1.25
CA PRO A 9 14.60 37.66 -0.69
C PRO A 9 15.58 36.69 -1.39
N GLU A 10 15.83 36.87 -2.69
CA GLU A 10 16.76 36.07 -3.48
C GLU A 10 18.22 36.27 -3.06
N ALA A 11 18.59 37.47 -2.60
CA ALA A 11 19.93 37.75 -2.09
C ALA A 11 20.18 37.18 -0.69
N LEU A 12 19.12 37.05 0.11
CA LEU A 12 19.19 36.52 1.48
C LEU A 12 19.09 35.01 1.52
N LEU A 13 18.40 34.40 0.57
CA LEU A 13 18.22 32.94 0.50
C LEU A 13 19.14 32.37 -0.57
N PRO A 14 20.14 31.56 -0.21
CA PRO A 14 20.98 30.92 -1.22
C PRO A 14 20.11 30.05 -2.12
N ALA A 15 20.39 30.03 -3.43
CA ALA A 15 19.69 29.21 -4.43
C ALA A 15 19.62 27.72 -4.05
N ASN A 16 20.56 27.26 -3.22
CA ASN A 16 20.53 25.96 -2.58
C ASN A 16 20.98 26.10 -1.12
N PRO A 17 20.04 26.27 -0.16
CA PRO A 17 20.38 26.38 1.27
C PRO A 17 21.03 25.09 1.83
N PHE A 18 20.99 23.98 1.10
CA PHE A 18 21.61 22.71 1.48
C PHE A 18 22.54 22.21 0.35
N PRO A 19 23.68 22.88 0.09
CA PRO A 19 24.56 22.56 -1.04
C PRO A 19 25.13 21.15 -1.01
N MET A 20 25.21 20.53 0.16
CA MET A 20 25.65 19.14 0.33
C MET A 20 24.55 18.12 0.02
N ASN A 21 23.29 18.53 -0.05
CA ASN A 21 22.22 17.70 -0.55
C ASN A 21 22.11 17.87 -2.07
N ALA A 22 22.95 17.12 -2.80
CA ALA A 22 22.72 16.98 -4.22
C ALA A 22 21.24 16.64 -4.43
N LYS A 23 20.51 17.48 -5.21
CA LYS A 23 19.14 17.21 -5.65
C LYS A 23 19.15 15.99 -6.60
N VAL A 24 19.65 14.87 -6.15
CA VAL A 24 19.38 13.60 -6.81
C VAL A 24 17.91 13.32 -6.51
N THR A 25 17.05 13.61 -7.45
CA THR A 25 15.67 13.15 -7.48
C THR A 25 15.69 11.63 -7.55
N ARG A 26 16.04 10.98 -6.44
CA ARG A 26 16.03 9.52 -6.27
C ARG A 26 14.61 9.01 -5.95
N GLY A 27 13.58 9.76 -6.33
CA GLY A 27 12.22 9.30 -6.22
C GLY A 27 11.89 8.34 -7.36
N GLU A 28 11.20 7.24 -7.06
CA GLU A 28 10.61 6.41 -8.11
C GLU A 28 9.63 7.26 -8.92
N THR A 29 9.59 7.04 -10.25
CA THR A 29 8.60 7.69 -11.13
C THR A 29 7.20 7.18 -10.77
N SER A 30 6.18 8.05 -10.88
CA SER A 30 4.78 7.62 -10.74
C SER A 30 4.39 6.66 -11.87
N LEU A 31 3.34 5.90 -11.64
CA LEU A 31 2.66 5.18 -12.72
C LEU A 31 1.93 6.19 -13.59
N SER A 32 1.88 5.95 -14.90
CA SER A 32 0.98 6.67 -15.80
C SER A 32 -0.49 6.35 -15.49
N GLN A 33 -1.41 7.13 -16.04
CA GLN A 33 -2.83 6.84 -15.86
C GLN A 33 -3.21 5.48 -16.48
N ALA A 34 -2.66 5.14 -17.65
CA ALA A 34 -2.90 3.87 -18.31
C ALA A 34 -2.33 2.69 -17.50
N GLU A 35 -1.08 2.79 -17.04
CA GLU A 35 -0.46 1.79 -16.17
C GLU A 35 -1.27 1.57 -14.89
N MET A 36 -1.74 2.67 -14.28
CA MET A 36 -2.54 2.60 -13.06
C MET A 36 -3.90 1.93 -13.29
N GLN A 37 -4.56 2.19 -14.42
CA GLN A 37 -5.81 1.55 -14.79
C GLN A 37 -5.62 0.05 -15.06
N LYS A 38 -4.58 -0.34 -15.79
CA LYS A 38 -4.22 -1.76 -16.03
C LYS A 38 -4.02 -2.48 -14.70
N LEU A 39 -3.22 -1.91 -13.79
CA LEU A 39 -2.97 -2.48 -12.47
C LEU A 39 -4.25 -2.56 -11.63
N ALA A 40 -5.06 -1.51 -11.59
CA ALA A 40 -6.30 -1.49 -10.84
C ALA A 40 -7.28 -2.56 -11.33
N THR A 41 -7.38 -2.76 -12.65
CA THR A 41 -8.22 -3.80 -13.26
C THR A 41 -7.73 -5.20 -12.89
N ALA A 42 -6.43 -5.46 -12.95
CA ALA A 42 -5.82 -6.72 -12.57
C ALA A 42 -6.07 -7.05 -11.09
N LEU A 43 -5.82 -6.10 -10.20
CA LEU A 43 -6.06 -6.26 -8.77
C LEU A 43 -7.55 -6.41 -8.43
N LYS A 44 -8.45 -5.80 -9.21
CA LYS A 44 -9.89 -6.03 -9.08
C LYS A 44 -10.26 -7.47 -9.40
N VAL A 45 -9.71 -8.04 -10.48
CA VAL A 45 -9.92 -9.45 -10.84
C VAL A 45 -9.45 -10.37 -9.72
N ASP A 46 -8.23 -10.12 -9.20
CA ASP A 46 -7.68 -10.89 -8.09
C ASP A 46 -8.56 -10.77 -6.83
N LEU A 47 -9.01 -9.57 -6.47
CA LEU A 47 -9.86 -9.35 -5.31
C LEU A 47 -11.19 -10.13 -5.43
N ILE A 48 -11.81 -10.11 -6.59
CA ILE A 48 -13.04 -10.88 -6.88
C ILE A 48 -12.77 -12.38 -6.70
N ALA A 49 -11.69 -12.88 -7.28
CA ALA A 49 -11.29 -14.28 -7.16
C ALA A 49 -11.01 -14.69 -5.69
N ILE A 50 -10.30 -13.84 -4.95
CA ILE A 50 -10.03 -14.03 -3.51
C ILE A 50 -11.34 -14.05 -2.71
N HIS A 51 -12.27 -13.15 -3.02
CA HIS A 51 -13.55 -13.08 -2.32
C HIS A 51 -14.36 -14.39 -2.46
N HIS A 52 -14.38 -14.94 -3.66
CA HIS A 52 -15.09 -16.18 -3.97
C HIS A 52 -14.30 -17.47 -3.68
N GLY A 53 -13.09 -17.39 -3.13
CA GLY A 53 -12.24 -18.56 -2.90
C GLY A 53 -11.76 -19.26 -4.16
N ARG A 54 -11.73 -18.54 -5.31
CA ARG A 54 -11.32 -19.05 -6.64
C ARG A 54 -9.99 -18.47 -7.10
N PHE A 55 -9.24 -17.84 -6.22
CA PHE A 55 -7.95 -17.26 -6.56
C PHE A 55 -6.96 -18.37 -6.95
N VAL A 56 -6.37 -18.24 -8.13
CA VAL A 56 -5.35 -19.15 -8.65
C VAL A 56 -3.98 -18.52 -8.45
N GLY A 57 -3.24 -19.02 -7.46
CA GLY A 57 -1.92 -18.51 -7.08
C GLY A 57 -1.57 -18.91 -5.65
N LEU A 58 -0.42 -18.42 -5.19
CA LEU A 58 0.01 -18.65 -3.82
C LEU A 58 -0.77 -17.76 -2.83
N GLU A 59 -0.94 -18.23 -1.61
CA GLU A 59 -1.56 -17.45 -0.54
C GLU A 59 -0.83 -16.10 -0.34
N SER A 60 0.50 -16.10 -0.40
CA SER A 60 1.32 -14.88 -0.35
C SER A 60 1.00 -13.88 -1.48
N GLU A 61 0.66 -14.36 -2.67
CA GLU A 61 0.26 -13.49 -3.79
C GLU A 61 -1.12 -12.85 -3.54
N ALA A 62 -2.07 -13.62 -2.98
CA ALA A 62 -3.36 -13.08 -2.58
C ALA A 62 -3.21 -11.97 -1.53
N ILE A 63 -2.39 -12.20 -0.49
CA ILE A 63 -2.11 -11.20 0.55
C ILE A 63 -1.39 -9.98 -0.04
N ALA A 64 -0.43 -10.18 -0.95
CA ALA A 64 0.25 -9.08 -1.64
C ALA A 64 -0.71 -8.25 -2.51
N ALA A 65 -1.64 -8.88 -3.23
CA ALA A 65 -2.66 -8.18 -4.01
C ALA A 65 -3.54 -7.28 -3.13
N LEU A 66 -4.01 -7.79 -1.97
CA LEU A 66 -4.78 -7.00 -1.00
C LEU A 66 -3.96 -5.83 -0.44
N MET A 67 -2.69 -6.07 -0.11
CA MET A 67 -1.77 -5.02 0.36
C MET A 67 -1.57 -3.92 -0.69
N LEU A 68 -1.38 -4.29 -1.96
CA LEU A 68 -1.23 -3.32 -3.06
C LEU A 68 -2.49 -2.47 -3.23
N ILE A 69 -3.68 -3.07 -3.13
CA ILE A 69 -4.95 -2.32 -3.17
C ILE A 69 -5.02 -1.29 -2.05
N ILE A 70 -4.64 -1.66 -0.82
CA ILE A 70 -4.58 -0.71 0.30
C ILE A 70 -3.54 0.38 0.03
N GLY A 71 -2.36 0.05 -0.45
CA GLY A 71 -1.32 1.02 -0.83
C GLY A 71 -1.82 2.02 -1.87
N MET A 72 -2.52 1.55 -2.91
CA MET A 72 -3.12 2.39 -3.96
C MET A 72 -4.22 3.32 -3.44
N ARG A 73 -4.95 2.93 -2.41
CA ARG A 73 -6.09 3.72 -1.89
C ARG A 73 -5.71 4.68 -0.77
N SER A 74 -4.64 4.38 -0.05
CA SER A 74 -4.23 5.13 1.14
C SER A 74 -3.03 6.03 0.93
N GLY A 75 -2.18 5.74 -0.05
CA GLY A 75 -0.89 6.41 -0.22
C GLY A 75 0.08 6.21 0.96
N ILE A 76 -0.19 5.24 1.83
CA ILE A 76 0.66 4.94 2.99
C ILE A 76 2.05 4.54 2.51
N ASN A 77 3.09 5.01 3.18
CA ASN A 77 4.48 4.62 2.92
C ASN A 77 4.69 3.11 3.03
N THR A 78 5.63 2.59 2.26
CA THR A 78 5.95 1.15 2.21
C THR A 78 6.18 0.54 3.60
N THR A 79 7.03 1.15 4.42
CA THR A 79 7.35 0.60 5.75
C THR A 79 6.14 0.58 6.69
N PRO A 80 5.42 1.70 6.92
CA PRO A 80 4.18 1.67 7.70
C PRO A 80 3.11 0.72 7.14
N LEU A 81 3.01 0.59 5.82
CA LEU A 81 2.07 -0.35 5.18
C LEU A 81 2.42 -1.79 5.51
N LEU A 82 3.68 -2.18 5.36
CA LEU A 82 4.17 -3.54 5.67
C LEU A 82 4.12 -3.86 7.18
N GLU A 83 4.29 -2.84 8.02
CA GLU A 83 4.28 -2.98 9.48
C GLU A 83 2.90 -2.79 10.10
N MET A 84 1.85 -2.69 9.28
CA MET A 84 0.48 -2.50 9.75
C MET A 84 0.07 -3.61 10.71
N LYS A 85 -0.51 -3.19 11.85
CA LYS A 85 -0.96 -4.10 12.91
C LYS A 85 -2.42 -4.48 12.72
N ARG A 86 -2.83 -5.59 13.31
CA ARG A 86 -4.19 -6.12 13.21
C ARG A 86 -5.25 -5.20 13.85
N ASP A 87 -4.87 -4.42 14.85
CA ASP A 87 -5.70 -3.41 15.54
C ASP A 87 -5.69 -2.04 14.84
N CYS A 88 -5.22 -1.97 13.59
CA CYS A 88 -5.06 -0.72 12.84
C CYS A 88 -6.37 0.01 12.53
N LEU A 89 -7.51 -0.70 12.45
CA LEU A 89 -8.79 -0.10 12.11
C LEU A 89 -9.49 0.48 13.33
N GLY A 90 -9.93 1.72 13.21
CA GLY A 90 -10.74 2.40 14.21
C GLY A 90 -11.82 3.27 13.57
N PRO A 91 -12.89 3.63 14.28
CA PRO A 91 -13.93 4.51 13.78
C PRO A 91 -13.35 5.91 13.51
N HIS A 92 -13.87 6.56 12.46
CA HIS A 92 -13.57 7.97 12.23
C HIS A 92 -14.42 8.84 13.18
N PRO A 93 -13.83 9.79 13.92
CA PRO A 93 -14.53 10.52 14.97
C PRO A 93 -15.70 11.38 14.47
N PHE A 94 -15.64 11.83 13.20
CA PHE A 94 -16.63 12.79 12.66
C PHE A 94 -17.39 12.28 11.44
N MET A 95 -16.91 11.22 10.77
CA MET A 95 -17.46 10.76 9.49
C MET A 95 -17.78 9.26 9.55
N PRO A 96 -19.07 8.88 9.64
CA PRO A 96 -19.49 7.48 9.80
C PRO A 96 -19.17 6.59 8.59
N ASN A 97 -19.02 7.18 7.40
CA ASN A 97 -18.65 6.48 6.17
C ASN A 97 -17.11 6.34 5.97
N LEU A 98 -16.33 6.73 6.97
CA LEU A 98 -14.88 6.58 6.98
C LEU A 98 -14.44 5.76 8.19
N MET A 99 -13.32 5.07 8.04
CA MET A 99 -12.56 4.49 9.14
C MET A 99 -11.13 5.02 9.13
N LEU A 100 -10.56 5.16 10.31
CA LEU A 100 -9.16 5.49 10.47
C LEU A 100 -8.33 4.21 10.40
N VAL A 101 -7.26 4.26 9.62
CA VAL A 101 -6.20 3.27 9.62
C VAL A 101 -5.00 3.87 10.35
N LYS A 102 -4.69 3.30 11.51
CA LYS A 102 -3.54 3.69 12.32
C LYS A 102 -2.30 2.96 11.83
N THR A 103 -1.24 3.70 11.56
CA THR A 103 0.08 3.16 11.19
C THR A 103 1.16 3.83 12.04
N PHE A 104 2.33 3.21 12.13
CA PHE A 104 3.44 3.75 12.90
C PHE A 104 4.58 4.16 11.97
N LYS A 105 5.06 5.40 12.12
CA LYS A 105 6.21 5.91 11.37
C LYS A 105 7.45 5.85 12.24
N ARG A 106 8.42 4.99 11.87
CA ARG A 106 9.68 4.84 12.63
C ARG A 106 10.48 6.14 12.70
N ARG A 107 10.61 6.87 11.57
CA ARG A 107 11.22 8.20 11.55
C ARG A 107 10.23 9.20 12.16
N GLY A 108 10.54 9.72 13.33
CA GLY A 108 9.68 10.66 14.05
C GLY A 108 8.84 10.00 15.16
N LYS A 109 8.97 8.68 15.37
CA LYS A 109 8.39 7.93 16.49
C LYS A 109 6.90 8.25 16.76
N GLY A 110 6.11 8.47 15.70
CA GLY A 110 4.71 8.89 15.80
C GLY A 110 3.73 7.94 15.13
N ALA A 111 2.53 7.84 15.71
CA ALA A 111 1.40 7.24 15.04
C ALA A 111 0.89 8.17 13.93
N GLN A 112 0.53 7.60 12.79
CA GLN A 112 -0.15 8.30 11.71
C GLN A 112 -1.51 7.66 11.50
N SER A 113 -2.52 8.47 11.19
CA SER A 113 -3.84 7.99 10.82
C SER A 113 -4.16 8.43 9.39
N THR A 114 -4.69 7.51 8.62
CA THR A 114 -5.17 7.74 7.26
C THR A 114 -6.63 7.32 7.18
N SER A 115 -7.49 8.15 6.60
CA SER A 115 -8.90 7.81 6.41
C SER A 115 -9.08 6.89 5.21
N LEU A 116 -9.83 5.80 5.39
CA LEU A 116 -10.29 4.93 4.31
C LEU A 116 -11.80 4.99 4.23
N ARG A 117 -12.33 5.03 2.98
CA ARG A 117 -13.76 4.95 2.74
C ARG A 117 -14.29 3.58 3.11
N GLN A 118 -15.43 3.58 3.80
CA GLN A 118 -16.24 2.41 4.08
C GLN A 118 -17.59 2.56 3.34
N THR A 119 -17.92 1.58 2.51
CA THR A 119 -19.23 1.50 1.87
C THR A 119 -20.21 0.85 2.82
N HIS A 120 -21.35 1.48 3.07
CA HIS A 120 -22.42 0.88 3.87
C HIS A 120 -23.12 -0.22 3.07
N ILE A 121 -23.40 -1.34 3.75
CA ILE A 121 -23.90 -2.60 3.16
C ILE A 121 -25.27 -2.44 2.48
N HIS A 122 -26.04 -1.39 2.80
CA HIS A 122 -27.38 -1.17 2.26
C HIS A 122 -27.44 -0.96 0.73
N ASP A 123 -26.30 -0.57 0.10
CA ASP A 123 -26.22 -0.35 -1.34
C ASP A 123 -25.76 -1.59 -2.14
N LEU A 124 -25.57 -2.75 -1.48
CA LEU A 124 -24.71 -3.81 -2.00
C LEU A 124 -25.36 -5.20 -2.10
N ALA A 125 -26.65 -5.29 -2.35
CA ALA A 125 -27.36 -6.58 -2.48
C ALA A 125 -26.76 -7.58 -3.50
N ALA A 126 -25.79 -7.18 -4.32
CA ALA A 126 -25.16 -8.03 -5.33
C ALA A 126 -23.68 -7.75 -5.59
N THR A 127 -22.99 -6.89 -4.85
CA THR A 127 -21.64 -6.43 -5.24
C THR A 127 -20.61 -6.71 -4.14
N ILE A 128 -19.45 -7.25 -4.55
CA ILE A 128 -18.31 -7.44 -3.63
C ILE A 128 -17.82 -6.07 -3.18
N PRO A 129 -17.74 -5.81 -1.87
CA PRO A 129 -17.22 -4.54 -1.38
C PRO A 129 -15.76 -4.35 -1.78
N MET A 130 -15.49 -3.30 -2.56
CA MET A 130 -14.16 -3.02 -3.10
C MET A 130 -13.51 -1.81 -2.43
N ASP A 131 -14.15 -1.23 -1.41
CA ASP A 131 -13.57 -0.13 -0.64
C ASP A 131 -12.38 -0.58 0.21
N GLY A 132 -11.54 0.39 0.63
CA GLY A 132 -10.31 0.08 1.34
C GLY A 132 -10.53 -0.62 2.69
N VAL A 133 -11.64 -0.31 3.37
CA VAL A 133 -11.98 -0.94 4.65
C VAL A 133 -12.36 -2.40 4.46
N ALA A 134 -13.20 -2.70 3.46
CA ALA A 134 -13.61 -4.07 3.14
C ALA A 134 -12.41 -4.94 2.73
N VAL A 135 -11.50 -4.39 1.92
CA VAL A 135 -10.27 -5.09 1.52
C VAL A 135 -9.38 -5.39 2.73
N LEU A 136 -9.22 -4.43 3.63
CA LEU A 136 -8.42 -4.63 4.84
C LEU A 136 -9.07 -5.65 5.80
N LYS A 137 -10.39 -5.59 5.98
CA LYS A 137 -11.13 -6.60 6.74
C LYS A 137 -11.01 -8.00 6.11
N LYS A 138 -11.03 -8.10 4.78
CA LYS A 138 -10.80 -9.37 4.07
C LYS A 138 -9.40 -9.91 4.33
N ALA A 139 -8.36 -9.07 4.30
CA ALA A 139 -6.99 -9.47 4.64
C ALA A 139 -6.88 -9.98 6.08
N LEU A 140 -7.48 -9.27 7.03
CA LEU A 140 -7.53 -9.69 8.43
C LEU A 140 -8.23 -11.06 8.61
N ALA A 141 -9.37 -11.25 7.96
CA ALA A 141 -10.11 -12.51 8.02
C ALA A 141 -9.32 -13.70 7.42
N LEU A 142 -8.65 -13.50 6.28
CA LEU A 142 -7.83 -14.54 5.65
C LEU A 142 -6.64 -14.94 6.51
N THR A 143 -6.05 -14.00 7.24
CA THR A 143 -4.86 -14.24 8.05
C THR A 143 -5.17 -14.64 9.50
N GLU A 144 -6.44 -14.63 9.91
CA GLU A 144 -6.85 -14.94 11.28
C GLU A 144 -6.40 -16.33 11.72
N LEU A 145 -6.60 -17.33 10.85
CA LEU A 145 -6.21 -18.73 11.13
C LEU A 145 -4.70 -18.96 11.20
N MET A 146 -3.91 -17.97 10.84
CA MET A 146 -2.44 -18.05 10.90
C MET A 146 -1.87 -17.49 12.19
N VAL A 147 -2.64 -16.66 12.89
CA VAL A 147 -2.18 -15.96 14.11
C VAL A 147 -1.66 -16.91 15.19
N PRO A 148 -2.33 -18.04 15.49
CA PRO A 148 -1.84 -18.98 16.49
C PRO A 148 -0.47 -19.59 16.18
N ASP A 149 -0.19 -19.78 14.86
CA ASP A 149 1.05 -20.41 14.39
C ASP A 149 2.14 -19.37 14.07
N ALA A 150 1.82 -18.08 14.18
CA ALA A 150 2.76 -17.01 13.86
C ALA A 150 3.78 -16.80 15.00
N PRO A 151 5.06 -16.58 14.68
CA PRO A 151 6.03 -16.15 15.66
C PRO A 151 5.57 -14.89 16.40
N GLU A 152 5.88 -14.77 17.70
CA GLU A 152 5.47 -13.66 18.56
C GLU A 152 5.79 -12.29 17.96
N ALA A 153 6.94 -12.17 17.29
CA ALA A 153 7.40 -10.91 16.69
C ALA A 153 6.52 -10.39 15.52
N ILE A 154 5.68 -11.24 14.94
CA ILE A 154 4.87 -10.89 13.76
C ILE A 154 3.38 -11.22 13.90
N LYS A 155 2.94 -11.86 14.96
CA LYS A 155 1.55 -12.32 15.12
C LYS A 155 0.52 -11.18 15.12
N ASP A 156 0.96 -9.96 15.47
CA ASP A 156 0.14 -8.75 15.45
C ASP A 156 0.08 -8.06 14.07
N ARG A 157 0.73 -8.65 13.04
CA ARG A 157 0.77 -8.07 11.70
C ARG A 157 -0.43 -8.49 10.85
N VAL A 158 -0.83 -7.59 9.93
CA VAL A 158 -1.92 -7.85 8.98
C VAL A 158 -1.49 -8.84 7.90
N TRP A 159 -0.28 -8.69 7.35
CA TRP A 159 0.16 -9.31 6.10
C TRP A 159 0.85 -10.65 6.33
N LEU A 160 0.19 -11.55 7.07
CA LEU A 160 0.68 -12.91 7.31
C LEU A 160 0.38 -13.81 6.11
N TYR A 161 1.23 -14.81 5.88
CA TYR A 161 1.02 -15.86 4.89
C TYR A 161 1.78 -17.13 5.27
N ARG A 162 1.35 -18.30 4.79
CA ARG A 162 2.11 -19.54 4.91
C ARG A 162 3.09 -19.67 3.76
N SER A 163 4.35 -19.92 4.10
CA SER A 163 5.41 -20.09 3.10
C SER A 163 5.19 -21.38 2.32
N SER A 164 5.16 -21.26 0.99
CA SER A 164 5.20 -22.38 0.04
C SER A 164 6.62 -22.76 -0.37
N GLN A 165 7.64 -22.01 0.07
CA GLN A 165 9.04 -22.26 -0.27
C GLN A 165 9.50 -23.64 0.23
N ARG A 166 10.28 -24.34 -0.60
CA ARG A 166 10.86 -25.62 -0.23
C ARG A 166 11.88 -25.44 0.91
N GLY A 167 12.11 -26.49 1.71
CA GLY A 167 13.07 -26.51 2.79
C GLY A 167 12.51 -26.06 4.14
N LYS A 168 13.37 -25.50 4.99
CA LYS A 168 13.05 -25.18 6.41
C LYS A 168 11.91 -24.17 6.63
N ALA A 169 11.55 -23.40 5.61
CA ALA A 169 10.50 -22.40 5.70
C ALA A 169 9.12 -22.93 5.28
N LYS A 170 9.03 -24.14 4.68
CA LYS A 170 7.76 -24.69 4.19
C LYS A 170 6.71 -24.79 5.31
N GLY A 171 5.55 -24.22 5.08
CA GLY A 171 4.41 -24.22 6.02
C GLY A 171 4.55 -23.24 7.18
N LYS A 172 5.69 -22.59 7.39
CA LYS A 172 5.83 -21.57 8.43
C LYS A 172 5.05 -20.33 8.10
N VAL A 173 4.48 -19.71 9.13
CA VAL A 173 3.84 -18.40 8.99
C VAL A 173 4.92 -17.32 8.95
N LEU A 174 4.88 -16.52 7.90
CA LEU A 174 5.76 -15.38 7.63
C LEU A 174 4.91 -14.11 7.45
N CYS A 175 5.56 -12.96 7.48
CA CYS A 175 4.94 -11.67 7.17
C CYS A 175 5.58 -11.09 5.90
N LEU A 176 4.79 -10.38 5.08
CA LEU A 176 5.33 -9.68 3.93
C LEU A 176 6.41 -8.68 4.35
N ASN A 177 7.47 -8.63 3.56
CA ASN A 177 8.56 -7.67 3.67
C ASN A 177 8.89 -7.07 2.30
N VAL A 178 9.79 -6.10 2.24
CA VAL A 178 10.12 -5.40 0.98
C VAL A 178 10.59 -6.37 -0.12
N GLY A 179 11.41 -7.37 0.24
CA GLY A 179 11.91 -8.37 -0.72
C GLY A 179 10.77 -9.23 -1.27
N SER A 180 9.97 -9.84 -0.38
CA SER A 180 8.83 -10.67 -0.78
C SER A 180 7.82 -9.90 -1.62
N VAL A 181 7.51 -8.64 -1.25
CA VAL A 181 6.58 -7.80 -2.04
C VAL A 181 7.07 -7.59 -3.46
N SER A 182 8.36 -7.34 -3.65
CA SER A 182 8.92 -7.16 -5.00
C SER A 182 8.77 -8.41 -5.87
N GLU A 183 8.99 -9.59 -5.31
CA GLU A 183 8.82 -10.87 -6.02
C GLU A 183 7.34 -11.15 -6.32
N LEU A 184 6.47 -11.00 -5.31
CA LEU A 184 5.04 -11.25 -5.46
C LEU A 184 4.36 -10.27 -6.41
N THR A 185 4.78 -9.01 -6.41
CA THR A 185 4.29 -8.02 -7.36
C THR A 185 4.70 -8.38 -8.80
N ARG A 186 5.92 -8.90 -8.99
CA ARG A 186 6.35 -9.41 -10.30
C ARG A 186 5.49 -10.59 -10.74
N ALA A 187 5.15 -11.51 -9.84
CA ALA A 187 4.25 -12.63 -10.16
C ALA A 187 2.85 -12.14 -10.57
N ILE A 188 2.29 -11.13 -9.91
CA ILE A 188 1.02 -10.50 -10.27
C ILE A 188 1.12 -9.86 -11.67
N VAL A 189 2.17 -9.09 -11.94
CA VAL A 189 2.42 -8.46 -13.24
C VAL A 189 2.49 -9.52 -14.34
N GLN A 190 3.21 -10.61 -14.11
CA GLN A 190 3.35 -11.71 -15.07
C GLN A 190 2.02 -12.44 -15.29
N ARG A 191 1.28 -12.77 -14.24
CA ARG A 191 -0.03 -13.46 -14.32
C ARG A 191 -1.04 -12.69 -15.15
N HIS A 192 -1.06 -11.37 -15.04
CA HIS A 192 -1.98 -10.50 -15.76
C HIS A 192 -1.41 -9.91 -17.05
N GLY A 193 -0.18 -10.26 -17.44
CA GLY A 193 0.48 -9.72 -18.63
C GLY A 193 0.56 -8.19 -18.63
N LEU A 194 0.83 -7.57 -17.47
CA LEU A 194 0.85 -6.11 -17.36
C LEU A 194 2.12 -5.55 -17.98
N VAL A 195 1.95 -4.64 -18.93
CA VAL A 195 3.03 -3.92 -19.60
C VAL A 195 2.95 -2.42 -19.32
N ALA A 196 4.12 -1.80 -19.22
CA ALA A 196 4.29 -0.36 -19.11
C ALA A 196 4.01 0.33 -20.46
N ASP A 197 4.08 1.65 -20.48
CA ASP A 197 3.84 2.44 -21.70
C ASP A 197 4.93 2.25 -22.79
N ASP A 198 6.08 1.69 -22.41
CA ASP A 198 7.19 1.32 -23.29
C ASP A 198 7.20 -0.18 -23.66
N ASP A 199 6.08 -0.88 -23.49
CA ASP A 199 5.90 -2.33 -23.71
C ASP A 199 6.79 -3.24 -22.86
N SER A 200 7.58 -2.70 -21.94
CA SER A 200 8.31 -3.52 -20.95
C SER A 200 7.36 -4.06 -19.87
N PRO A 201 7.73 -5.11 -19.13
CA PRO A 201 6.95 -5.58 -18.00
C PRO A 201 6.74 -4.46 -16.98
N LEU A 202 5.49 -4.24 -16.56
CA LEU A 202 5.14 -3.14 -15.64
C LEU A 202 5.87 -3.28 -14.31
N ARG A 203 6.69 -2.31 -13.97
CA ARG A 203 7.34 -2.26 -12.66
C ARG A 203 6.41 -1.61 -11.64
N VAL A 204 5.91 -2.39 -10.70
CA VAL A 204 5.07 -1.91 -9.59
C VAL A 204 5.84 -2.03 -8.28
N THR A 205 5.93 -0.92 -7.55
CA THR A 205 6.49 -0.89 -6.21
C THR A 205 5.59 -0.06 -5.30
N PRO A 206 5.56 -0.30 -3.99
CA PRO A 206 4.81 0.56 -3.08
C PRO A 206 5.24 2.03 -3.14
N GLY A 207 6.51 2.31 -3.46
CA GLY A 207 7.02 3.66 -3.67
C GLY A 207 6.38 4.34 -4.88
N ARG A 208 6.30 3.64 -6.03
CA ARG A 208 5.62 4.15 -7.24
C ARG A 208 4.12 4.39 -6.98
N LEU A 209 3.45 3.46 -6.26
CA LEU A 209 2.04 3.61 -5.90
C LEU A 209 1.80 4.87 -5.08
N ARG A 210 2.63 5.09 -4.07
CA ARG A 210 2.55 6.30 -3.26
C ARG A 210 2.77 7.57 -4.10
N LYS A 211 3.83 7.60 -4.93
CA LYS A 211 4.12 8.75 -5.79
C LYS A 211 2.96 9.05 -6.75
N THR A 212 2.33 8.01 -7.26
CA THR A 212 1.14 8.13 -8.10
C THR A 212 -0.03 8.77 -7.34
N MET A 213 -0.26 8.36 -6.08
CA MET A 213 -1.30 8.96 -5.23
C MET A 213 -0.99 10.42 -4.90
N GLU A 214 0.25 10.74 -4.55
CA GLU A 214 0.70 12.12 -4.31
C GLU A 214 0.41 13.00 -5.53
N ASN A 215 0.83 12.56 -6.72
CA ASN A 215 0.60 13.33 -7.96
C ASN A 215 -0.90 13.55 -8.26
N ARG A 216 -1.76 12.57 -7.97
CA ARG A 216 -3.21 12.71 -8.16
C ARG A 216 -3.83 13.73 -7.22
N LEU A 217 -3.38 13.80 -5.98
CA LEU A 217 -3.87 14.78 -5.01
C LEU A 217 -3.49 16.22 -5.39
N TRP A 218 -2.38 16.41 -6.13
CA TRP A 218 -1.97 17.73 -6.61
C TRP A 218 -2.68 18.17 -7.91
N GLN A 219 -3.40 17.25 -8.56
CA GLN A 219 -4.16 17.55 -9.80
C GLN A 219 -5.64 17.83 -9.56
N LEU A 220 -6.11 17.71 -8.30
CA LEU A 220 -7.45 18.05 -7.83
C LEU A 220 -7.51 19.46 -7.27
#